data_28faa07404a7240202079508c027308b
#
_entry.id   28faa07404a7240202079508c027308b
#
_cell.length_a   1.000
_cell.length_b   1.000
_cell.length_c   1.000
_cell.angle_alpha   90.00
_cell.angle_beta   90.00
_cell.angle_gamma   90.00
#
_symmetry.space_group_name_H-M   'P 1'
#
loop_
_entity.id
_entity.type
_entity.pdbx_description
1 polymer ?
#
loop_
_entity_poly.entity_id
_entity_poly.type
_entity_poly.pdbx_seq_one_letter_code
_entity_poly.pdbx_strand_id
1 'polypeptide(L)'
;VHCAWTWDGAGVLYHGRSAESGHFIGITSPDGETIREYLFRDAGAYGHVSAMAGRPAIILDGNLSDDLLLWLYYDAEQPRVEVIAKHGTNWGGLPWQYSHPHPLSDPTGRWISFNAAQRGRSDVFVVAV
;
A
#
# COMPACT_ATOMS: atom_id res chain seq x y z
N VAL A 1 7.98 6.53 -7.55
CA VAL A 1 8.19 6.39 -6.10
C VAL A 1 7.13 7.19 -5.37
N HIS A 2 6.43 6.56 -4.44
CA HIS A 2 5.52 7.22 -3.50
C HIS A 2 6.08 7.01 -2.10
N CYS A 3 5.81 7.95 -1.20
CA CYS A 3 6.22 7.84 0.20
C CYS A 3 5.09 8.32 1.13
N ALA A 4 5.14 7.81 2.35
CA ALA A 4 4.24 8.20 3.43
C ALA A 4 4.98 8.11 4.78
N TRP A 5 4.51 8.79 5.79
CA TRP A 5 5.01 8.60 7.15
C TRP A 5 4.44 7.30 7.75
N THR A 6 5.19 6.65 8.65
CA THR A 6 4.61 5.66 9.56
C THR A 6 3.55 6.34 10.44
N TRP A 7 2.60 5.57 10.97
CA TRP A 7 1.49 6.14 11.74
C TRP A 7 1.95 6.92 13.01
N ASP A 8 3.09 6.53 13.58
CA ASP A 8 3.70 7.16 14.75
C ASP A 8 4.68 8.29 14.40
N GLY A 9 4.89 8.53 13.11
CA GLY A 9 5.83 9.53 12.62
C GLY A 9 7.31 9.19 12.80
N ALA A 10 7.63 7.96 13.24
CA ALA A 10 9.01 7.55 13.52
C ALA A 10 9.80 7.15 12.26
N GLY A 11 9.13 6.92 11.15
CA GLY A 11 9.77 6.50 9.90
C GLY A 11 9.06 6.97 8.66
N VAL A 12 9.69 6.76 7.52
CA VAL A 12 9.15 7.01 6.18
C VAL A 12 8.99 5.69 5.46
N LEU A 13 7.77 5.41 5.03
CA LEU A 13 7.43 4.32 4.12
C LEU A 13 7.69 4.77 2.69
N TYR A 14 8.23 3.89 1.86
CA TYR A 14 8.42 4.17 0.45
C TYR A 14 8.37 2.90 -0.38
N HIS A 15 8.13 3.03 -1.66
CA HIS A 15 8.29 1.94 -2.61
C HIS A 15 9.06 2.41 -3.83
N GLY A 16 9.67 1.48 -4.50
CA GLY A 16 10.45 1.77 -5.69
C GLY A 16 10.73 0.53 -6.52
N ARG A 17 11.57 0.75 -7.51
CA ARG A 17 12.08 -0.31 -8.38
C ARG A 17 13.56 -0.07 -8.63
N SER A 18 14.37 -1.11 -8.48
CA SER A 18 15.73 -1.14 -8.95
C SER A 18 15.90 -2.11 -10.13
N ALA A 19 16.94 -1.89 -10.94
CA ALA A 19 17.25 -2.79 -12.04
C ALA A 19 17.69 -4.18 -11.56
N GLU A 20 18.31 -4.25 -10.37
CA GLU A 20 18.89 -5.47 -9.82
C GLU A 20 17.89 -6.26 -8.98
N SER A 21 17.12 -5.58 -8.13
CA SER A 21 16.26 -6.22 -7.12
C SER A 21 14.77 -6.27 -7.50
N GLY A 22 14.37 -5.57 -8.55
CA GLY A 22 12.95 -5.47 -8.92
C GLY A 22 12.18 -4.48 -8.04
N HIS A 23 10.92 -4.78 -7.74
CA HIS A 23 10.08 -3.94 -6.89
C HIS A 23 10.38 -4.17 -5.41
N PHE A 24 10.37 -3.10 -4.63
CA PHE A 24 10.56 -3.15 -3.19
C PHE A 24 9.66 -2.16 -2.46
N ILE A 25 9.41 -2.46 -1.20
CA ILE A 25 8.82 -1.57 -0.22
C ILE A 25 9.82 -1.40 0.90
N GLY A 26 10.06 -0.18 1.31
CA GLY A 26 11.04 0.15 2.33
C GLY A 26 10.47 0.98 3.47
N ILE A 27 11.18 0.94 4.58
CA ILE A 27 11.01 1.82 5.73
C ILE A 27 12.38 2.37 6.05
N THR A 28 12.47 3.68 6.22
CA THR A 28 13.69 4.34 6.67
C THR A 28 13.39 5.23 7.88
N SER A 29 14.38 5.41 8.75
CA SER A 29 14.35 6.49 9.73
C SER A 29 14.43 7.85 9.03
N PRO A 30 13.94 8.95 9.63
CA PRO A 30 13.95 10.27 8.99
C PRO A 30 15.33 10.81 8.65
N ASP A 31 16.37 10.37 9.37
CA ASP A 31 17.78 10.69 9.08
C ASP A 31 18.43 9.79 8.01
N GLY A 32 17.73 8.71 7.61
CA GLY A 32 18.20 7.76 6.62
C GLY A 32 19.23 6.75 7.14
N GLU A 33 19.51 6.70 8.43
CA GLU A 33 20.51 5.78 9.01
C GLU A 33 20.01 4.33 9.08
N THR A 34 18.71 4.16 9.31
CA THR A 34 18.09 2.82 9.37
C THR A 34 17.23 2.62 8.13
N ILE A 35 17.60 1.63 7.34
CA ILE A 35 16.85 1.26 6.13
C ILE A 35 16.51 -0.22 6.20
N ARG A 36 15.24 -0.53 5.94
CA ARG A 36 14.75 -1.89 5.78
C ARG A 36 13.94 -1.98 4.51
N GLU A 37 14.33 -2.87 3.60
CA GLU A 37 13.65 -3.08 2.33
C GLU A 37 13.16 -4.51 2.20
N TYR A 38 11.93 -4.65 1.75
CA TYR A 38 11.27 -5.92 1.44
C TYR A 38 11.15 -6.05 -0.07
N LEU A 39 11.76 -7.09 -0.62
CA LEU A 39 11.78 -7.37 -2.05
C LEU A 39 10.59 -8.24 -2.45
N PHE A 40 9.91 -7.84 -3.50
CA PHE A 40 8.78 -8.56 -4.09
C PHE A 40 9.11 -8.94 -5.54
N ARG A 41 9.91 -9.99 -5.69
CA ARG A 41 10.42 -10.40 -7.02
C ARG A 41 9.33 -10.87 -7.97
N ASP A 42 8.30 -11.53 -7.44
CA ASP A 42 7.24 -12.19 -8.21
C ASP A 42 5.91 -11.42 -8.20
N ALA A 43 5.78 -10.42 -7.36
CA ALA A 43 4.62 -9.55 -7.33
C ALA A 43 4.90 -8.31 -8.21
N GLY A 44 3.96 -7.94 -9.04
CA GLY A 44 4.06 -6.72 -9.83
C GLY A 44 4.26 -5.46 -8.96
N ALA A 45 4.30 -4.31 -9.60
CA ALA A 45 4.48 -3.04 -8.90
C ALA A 45 3.31 -2.78 -7.94
N TYR A 46 3.59 -2.61 -6.66
CA TYR A 46 2.63 -2.04 -5.74
C TYR A 46 2.51 -0.54 -6.02
N GLY A 47 1.27 -0.07 -6.17
CA GLY A 47 1.01 1.29 -6.62
C GLY A 47 1.21 2.33 -5.52
N HIS A 48 0.48 2.20 -4.43
CA HIS A 48 0.48 3.16 -3.34
C HIS A 48 0.69 2.48 -2.00
N VAL A 49 1.33 3.23 -1.11
CA VAL A 49 1.63 2.81 0.25
C VAL A 49 1.06 3.82 1.23
N SER A 50 0.44 3.37 2.31
CA SER A 50 0.04 4.20 3.44
C SER A 50 0.24 3.47 4.74
N ALA A 51 0.35 4.21 5.84
CA ALA A 51 0.50 3.63 7.16
C ALA A 51 -0.84 3.13 7.71
N MET A 52 -0.81 2.01 8.41
CA MET A 52 -1.94 1.56 9.21
C MET A 52 -1.86 2.16 10.62
N ALA A 53 -2.88 2.88 11.05
CA ALA A 53 -2.90 3.47 12.38
C ALA A 53 -2.88 2.39 13.48
N GLY A 54 -2.05 2.59 14.49
CA GLY A 54 -1.94 1.72 15.65
C GLY A 54 -1.30 0.35 15.40
N ARG A 55 -0.77 0.10 14.20
CA ARG A 55 -0.14 -1.19 13.84
C ARG A 55 1.15 -0.97 13.06
N PRO A 56 2.16 -1.82 13.25
CA PRO A 56 3.38 -1.80 12.44
C PRO A 56 3.12 -2.43 11.06
N ALA A 57 2.21 -1.83 10.29
CA ALA A 57 1.78 -2.34 9.00
C ALA A 57 1.64 -1.23 7.96
N ILE A 58 1.90 -1.60 6.73
CA ILE A 58 1.70 -0.79 5.54
C ILE A 58 0.47 -1.30 4.83
N ILE A 59 -0.39 -0.40 4.37
CA ILE A 59 -1.51 -0.72 3.49
C ILE A 59 -1.05 -0.52 2.05
N LEU A 60 -1.34 -1.50 1.20
CA LEU A 60 -0.97 -1.53 -0.21
C LEU A 60 -2.21 -1.70 -1.06
N ASP A 61 -2.26 -1.05 -2.20
CA ASP A 61 -3.36 -1.20 -3.17
C ASP A 61 -3.11 -2.29 -4.24
N GLY A 62 -2.17 -3.19 -3.95
CA GLY A 62 -1.85 -4.29 -4.84
C GLY A 62 -1.15 -3.84 -6.12
N ASN A 63 -1.24 -4.66 -7.14
CA ASN A 63 -0.72 -4.37 -8.48
C ASN A 63 -1.86 -4.37 -9.52
N LEU A 64 -1.54 -4.01 -10.76
CA LEU A 64 -2.52 -3.92 -11.84
C LEU A 64 -3.15 -5.26 -12.26
N SER A 65 -2.60 -6.36 -11.84
CA SER A 65 -3.05 -7.71 -12.19
C SER A 65 -3.98 -8.32 -11.15
N ASP A 66 -4.05 -7.73 -9.96
CA ASP A 66 -4.97 -8.15 -8.91
C ASP A 66 -5.82 -6.97 -8.40
N ASP A 67 -6.91 -7.27 -7.73
CA ASP A 67 -7.83 -6.30 -7.16
C ASP A 67 -7.77 -6.31 -5.62
N LEU A 68 -6.59 -6.55 -5.04
CA LEU A 68 -6.40 -6.78 -3.63
C LEU A 68 -5.89 -5.54 -2.90
N LEU A 69 -6.51 -5.21 -1.78
CA LEU A 69 -5.92 -4.41 -0.72
C LEU A 69 -5.17 -5.34 0.23
N LEU A 70 -3.94 -4.97 0.55
CA LEU A 70 -3.03 -5.82 1.32
C LEU A 70 -2.50 -5.08 2.55
N TRP A 71 -2.24 -5.83 3.63
CA TRP A 71 -1.30 -5.42 4.67
C TRP A 71 0.06 -6.07 4.45
N LEU A 72 1.09 -5.27 4.63
CA LEU A 72 2.46 -5.73 4.84
C LEU A 72 2.87 -5.37 6.27
N TYR A 73 3.04 -6.36 7.12
CA TYR A 73 3.56 -6.17 8.47
C TYR A 73 5.08 -6.10 8.45
N TYR A 74 5.64 -5.12 9.15
CA TYR A 74 7.09 -4.86 9.21
C TYR A 74 7.71 -5.01 10.60
N ASP A 75 6.99 -5.61 11.53
CA ASP A 75 7.44 -5.91 12.89
C ASP A 75 8.31 -7.18 13.00
N ALA A 76 8.46 -7.92 11.91
CA ALA A 76 9.26 -9.14 11.82
C ALA A 76 10.39 -8.99 10.80
N GLU A 77 11.40 -9.89 10.88
CA GLU A 77 12.49 -9.94 9.90
C GLU A 77 12.01 -10.29 8.49
N GLN A 78 11.01 -11.17 8.40
CA GLN A 78 10.39 -11.52 7.13
C GLN A 78 9.03 -10.82 7.03
N PRO A 79 8.72 -10.20 5.88
CA PRO A 79 7.45 -9.54 5.71
C PRO A 79 6.32 -10.55 5.72
N ARG A 80 5.27 -10.24 6.46
CA ARG A 80 4.01 -10.99 6.44
C ARG A 80 2.99 -10.18 5.68
N VAL A 81 2.43 -10.76 4.63
CA VAL A 81 1.41 -10.13 3.79
C VAL A 81 0.06 -10.79 4.04
N GLU A 82 -0.96 -10.01 4.28
CA GLU A 82 -2.34 -10.46 4.45
C GLU A 82 -3.29 -9.68 3.54
N VAL A 83 -4.31 -10.35 3.05
CA VAL A 83 -5.35 -9.71 2.25
C VAL A 83 -6.36 -9.04 3.17
N ILE A 84 -6.60 -7.74 2.96
CA ILE A 84 -7.62 -6.96 3.64
C ILE A 84 -8.98 -7.17 2.97
N ALA A 85 -9.02 -6.88 1.67
CA ALA A 85 -10.24 -6.90 0.88
C ALA A 85 -9.92 -6.93 -0.63
N LYS A 86 -10.94 -7.17 -1.43
CA LYS A 86 -10.91 -6.86 -2.86
C LYS A 86 -11.45 -5.46 -3.09
N HIS A 87 -10.70 -4.63 -3.81
CA HIS A 87 -11.19 -3.28 -4.15
C HIS A 87 -12.08 -3.27 -5.40
N GLY A 88 -12.01 -4.29 -6.25
CA GLY A 88 -12.87 -4.45 -7.41
C GLY A 88 -12.75 -3.35 -8.47
N THR A 89 -11.61 -2.66 -8.52
CA THR A 89 -11.37 -1.61 -9.51
C THR A 89 -11.27 -2.19 -10.91
N ASN A 90 -11.98 -1.61 -11.84
CA ASN A 90 -11.80 -1.85 -13.27
C ASN A 90 -10.75 -0.89 -13.83
N TRP A 91 -9.53 -1.36 -13.94
CA TRP A 91 -8.38 -0.59 -14.43
C TRP A 91 -8.52 -0.06 -15.87
N GLY A 92 -9.35 -0.67 -16.68
CA GLY A 92 -9.62 -0.24 -18.07
C GLY A 92 -10.80 0.73 -18.22
N GLY A 93 -11.53 1.01 -17.13
CA GLY A 93 -12.79 1.75 -17.20
C GLY A 93 -12.69 3.26 -17.09
N LEU A 94 -11.56 3.80 -16.66
CA LEU A 94 -11.28 5.23 -16.48
C LEU A 94 -9.82 5.53 -16.82
N PRO A 95 -9.45 6.79 -17.07
CA PRO A 95 -8.05 7.18 -17.16
C PRO A 95 -7.29 6.73 -15.92
N TRP A 96 -6.08 6.24 -16.11
CA TRP A 96 -5.22 5.62 -15.11
C TRP A 96 -5.24 6.28 -13.72
N GLN A 97 -5.07 7.58 -13.65
CA GLN A 97 -5.01 8.33 -12.39
C GLN A 97 -6.30 8.27 -11.55
N TYR A 98 -7.44 8.04 -12.18
CA TYR A 98 -8.74 7.99 -11.51
C TYR A 98 -9.15 6.58 -11.07
N SER A 99 -8.31 5.59 -11.39
CA SER A 99 -8.61 4.18 -11.12
C SER A 99 -7.88 3.64 -9.89
N HIS A 100 -6.89 4.37 -9.35
CA HIS A 100 -6.07 3.90 -8.26
C HIS A 100 -6.83 3.92 -6.92
N PRO A 101 -6.75 2.85 -6.12
CA PRO A 101 -7.47 2.76 -4.86
C PRO A 101 -7.03 3.75 -3.78
N HIS A 102 -5.74 4.07 -3.67
CA HIS A 102 -5.21 5.00 -2.67
C HIS A 102 -5.74 4.72 -1.25
N PRO A 103 -5.51 3.55 -0.67
CA PRO A 103 -6.08 3.21 0.62
C PRO A 103 -5.50 4.04 1.76
N LEU A 104 -6.35 4.43 2.70
CA LEU A 104 -5.98 5.20 3.88
C LEU A 104 -6.66 4.63 5.13
N SER A 105 -5.89 4.43 6.20
CA SER A 105 -6.43 4.12 7.51
C SER A 105 -7.10 5.34 8.14
N ASP A 106 -8.20 5.12 8.85
CA ASP A 106 -8.70 6.10 9.79
C ASP A 106 -7.76 6.22 11.01
N PRO A 107 -7.80 7.32 11.77
CA PRO A 107 -6.91 7.52 12.92
C PRO A 107 -7.06 6.48 14.04
N THR A 108 -8.17 5.76 14.09
CA THR A 108 -8.42 4.72 15.10
C THR A 108 -7.93 3.34 14.68
N GLY A 109 -7.53 3.16 13.42
CA GLY A 109 -7.10 1.88 12.87
C GLY A 109 -8.21 0.83 12.77
N ARG A 110 -9.47 1.26 12.72
CA ARG A 110 -10.64 0.37 12.60
C ARG A 110 -11.23 0.32 11.21
N TRP A 111 -10.89 1.30 10.38
CA TRP A 111 -11.44 1.47 9.06
C TRP A 111 -10.36 1.80 8.05
N ILE A 112 -10.54 1.31 6.85
CA ILE A 112 -9.74 1.69 5.69
C ILE A 112 -10.68 2.23 4.63
N SER A 113 -10.45 3.46 4.19
CA SER A 113 -11.11 4.05 3.03
C SER A 113 -10.27 3.84 1.78
N PHE A 114 -10.91 3.63 0.64
CA PHE A 114 -10.22 3.48 -0.64
C PHE A 114 -11.15 3.85 -1.80
N ASN A 115 -10.57 4.16 -2.95
CA ASN A 115 -11.33 4.39 -4.18
C ASN A 115 -11.48 3.07 -4.94
N ALA A 116 -12.58 2.92 -5.67
CA ALA A 116 -12.69 1.89 -6.68
C ALA A 116 -13.40 2.41 -7.93
N ALA A 117 -12.76 2.20 -9.07
CA ALA A 117 -13.32 2.56 -10.37
C ALA A 117 -14.23 1.44 -10.87
N GLN A 118 -15.52 1.67 -10.85
CA GLN A 118 -16.53 0.71 -11.32
C GLN A 118 -17.55 1.41 -12.21
N ARG A 119 -18.00 0.74 -13.25
CA ARG A 119 -19.06 1.24 -14.14
C ARG A 119 -18.80 2.65 -14.71
N GLY A 120 -17.54 2.97 -15.00
CA GLY A 120 -17.15 4.26 -15.60
C GLY A 120 -17.08 5.44 -14.62
N ARG A 121 -17.10 5.19 -13.32
CA ARG A 121 -16.91 6.21 -12.29
C ARG A 121 -16.04 5.69 -11.15
N SER A 122 -15.44 6.58 -10.41
CA SER A 122 -14.72 6.26 -9.17
C SER A 122 -15.56 6.64 -7.97
N ASP A 123 -15.75 5.68 -7.06
CA ASP A 123 -16.47 5.84 -5.80
C ASP A 123 -15.53 5.60 -4.61
N VAL A 124 -15.88 6.14 -3.45
CA VAL A 124 -15.18 5.88 -2.19
C VAL A 124 -15.87 4.75 -1.45
N PHE A 125 -15.07 3.80 -1.01
CA PHE A 125 -15.49 2.65 -0.21
C PHE A 125 -14.80 2.65 1.15
N VAL A 126 -15.38 1.95 2.10
CA VAL A 126 -14.83 1.79 3.44
C VAL A 126 -14.97 0.32 3.84
N VAL A 127 -13.90 -0.23 4.41
CA VAL A 127 -13.90 -1.58 4.98
C VAL A 127 -13.50 -1.53 6.46
N ALA A 128 -14.20 -2.30 7.29
CA ALA A 128 -13.82 -2.51 8.69
C ALA A 128 -12.68 -3.52 8.79
N VAL A 129 -11.72 -3.30 9.71
CA VAL A 129 -10.54 -4.13 9.89
C VAL A 129 -10.24 -4.42 11.37
#